data_2a27de1c1c2226c5fe95aeb9493b493f
#
_entry.id   2a27de1c1c2226c5fe95aeb9493b493f
#
_cell.length_a   1.000
_cell.length_b   1.000
_cell.length_c   1.000
_cell.angle_alpha   90.00
_cell.angle_beta   90.00
_cell.angle_gamma   90.00
#
_symmetry.space_group_name_H-M   'P 1'
#
loop_
_entity.id
_entity.type
_entity.pdbx_description
1 polymer ?
#
loop_
_entity_poly.entity_id
_entity_poly.type
_entity_poly.pdbx_seq_one_letter_code
_entity_poly.pdbx_strand_id
1 'polypeptide(L)'
;MPDRITAPRWYFLHLLALSLLAVSATAPSANAQVSAYGVVGVNGYGFSYRGNSPSSYYDTAGFGGGAFYNFPIQSRVTVGIDGRVLYGPGSYGGTTADAALRIGFVPKVNRLRPYLAIGGGMVTSVLNPGFEPARVTNGALELLGGLDIRMTDSVDIRALEWGAAAGYSSIGIASEVGFLDAGVVYHFRPNVKRN
;
A
#
# COMPACT_ATOMS: atom_id res chain seq x y z
N MET A 1 -24.64 28.92 -9.38
CA MET A 1 -23.53 28.04 -9.03
C MET A 1 -24.01 26.62 -9.27
N PRO A 2 -23.41 25.82 -10.16
CA PRO A 2 -23.90 24.47 -10.38
C PRO A 2 -23.43 23.57 -9.23
N ASP A 3 -24.36 22.81 -8.68
CA ASP A 3 -24.16 21.83 -7.63
C ASP A 3 -23.10 20.81 -8.06
N ARG A 4 -22.00 20.73 -7.31
CA ARG A 4 -21.01 19.70 -7.50
C ARG A 4 -21.61 18.37 -7.05
N ILE A 5 -21.92 17.51 -8.02
CA ILE A 5 -22.30 16.12 -7.78
C ILE A 5 -21.06 15.43 -7.18
N THR A 6 -20.99 15.36 -5.86
CA THR A 6 -20.01 14.53 -5.15
C THR A 6 -20.45 13.09 -5.27
N ALA A 7 -19.77 12.31 -6.12
CA ALA A 7 -19.99 10.87 -6.19
C ALA A 7 -19.87 10.26 -4.80
N PRO A 8 -20.85 9.46 -4.34
CA PRO A 8 -20.84 8.92 -3.00
C PRO A 8 -19.67 7.97 -2.84
N ARG A 9 -18.91 8.15 -1.75
CA ARG A 9 -17.67 7.43 -1.36
C ARG A 9 -17.77 5.91 -1.40
N TRP A 10 -18.95 5.36 -1.35
CA TRP A 10 -19.25 3.92 -1.36
C TRP A 10 -18.88 3.23 -2.68
N TYR A 11 -18.94 3.92 -3.81
CA TYR A 11 -18.60 3.34 -5.12
C TYR A 11 -17.11 2.96 -5.22
N PHE A 12 -16.23 3.71 -4.57
CA PHE A 12 -14.79 3.43 -4.60
C PHE A 12 -14.45 2.15 -3.85
N LEU A 13 -15.06 1.93 -2.69
CA LEU A 13 -14.88 0.71 -1.88
C LEU A 13 -15.44 -0.52 -2.59
N HIS A 14 -16.58 -0.39 -3.28
CA HIS A 14 -17.18 -1.48 -4.05
C HIS A 14 -16.37 -1.81 -5.30
N LEU A 15 -15.83 -0.82 -6.02
CA LEU A 15 -14.95 -1.04 -7.16
C LEU A 15 -13.63 -1.72 -6.74
N LEU A 16 -13.05 -1.32 -5.61
CA LEU A 16 -11.87 -1.96 -5.06
C LEU A 16 -12.14 -3.41 -4.65
N ALA A 17 -13.25 -3.66 -3.96
CA ALA A 17 -13.67 -5.02 -3.57
C ALA A 17 -14.00 -5.91 -4.77
N LEU A 18 -14.66 -5.36 -5.80
CA LEU A 18 -14.96 -6.07 -7.05
C LEU A 18 -13.71 -6.37 -7.86
N SER A 19 -12.72 -5.45 -7.91
CA SER A 19 -11.46 -5.70 -8.61
C SER A 19 -10.61 -6.75 -7.90
N LEU A 20 -10.59 -6.78 -6.57
CA LEU A 20 -9.94 -7.83 -5.77
C LEU A 20 -10.62 -9.20 -5.97
N LEU A 21 -11.96 -9.23 -6.03
CA LEU A 21 -12.73 -10.45 -6.32
C LEU A 21 -12.51 -10.94 -7.76
N ALA A 22 -12.45 -10.06 -8.75
CA ALA A 22 -12.21 -10.43 -10.14
C ALA A 22 -10.80 -11.01 -10.36
N VAL A 23 -9.78 -10.47 -9.70
CA VAL A 23 -8.41 -10.99 -9.75
C VAL A 23 -8.33 -12.39 -9.12
N SER A 24 -9.09 -12.65 -8.04
CA SER A 24 -9.11 -13.97 -7.40
C SER A 24 -9.86 -15.04 -8.22
N ALA A 25 -10.83 -14.64 -9.06
CA ALA A 25 -11.64 -15.57 -9.86
C ALA A 25 -10.94 -16.02 -11.16
N THR A 26 -9.96 -15.27 -11.65
CA THR A 26 -9.25 -15.56 -12.91
C THR A 26 -7.87 -16.17 -12.73
N ALA A 27 -7.46 -16.51 -11.50
CA ALA A 27 -6.14 -17.07 -11.20
C ALA A 27 -5.94 -18.43 -11.92
N PRO A 28 -5.17 -18.50 -13.01
CA PRO A 28 -4.89 -19.78 -13.65
C PRO A 28 -3.86 -20.56 -12.86
N SER A 29 -4.23 -21.79 -12.58
CA SER A 29 -3.43 -23.00 -12.29
C SER A 29 -2.05 -22.88 -11.63
N ALA A 30 -1.95 -23.63 -10.56
CA ALA A 30 -0.82 -24.40 -9.98
C ALA A 30 0.35 -23.67 -9.31
N ASN A 31 0.77 -22.45 -9.70
CA ASN A 31 1.93 -21.80 -9.10
C ASN A 31 1.74 -20.33 -8.75
N ALA A 32 0.62 -19.75 -9.09
CA ALA A 32 0.29 -18.37 -8.76
C ALA A 32 -0.14 -18.25 -7.30
N GLN A 33 0.45 -17.33 -6.56
CA GLN A 33 0.15 -17.15 -5.15
C GLN A 33 -0.47 -15.77 -4.92
N VAL A 34 -1.75 -15.79 -4.53
CA VAL A 34 -2.42 -14.61 -3.98
C VAL A 34 -2.13 -14.55 -2.48
N SER A 35 -1.88 -13.38 -1.98
CA SER A 35 -1.64 -13.12 -0.57
C SER A 35 -2.36 -11.84 -0.15
N ALA A 36 -2.86 -11.81 1.08
CA ALA A 36 -3.40 -10.61 1.70
C ALA A 36 -2.62 -10.29 2.97
N TYR A 37 -2.57 -9.02 3.35
CA TYR A 37 -1.86 -8.61 4.56
C TYR A 37 -2.54 -7.46 5.27
N GLY A 38 -2.27 -7.37 6.58
CA GLY A 38 -2.58 -6.23 7.40
C GLY A 38 -1.33 -5.70 8.07
N VAL A 39 -1.22 -4.39 8.19
CA VAL A 39 -0.08 -3.70 8.80
C VAL A 39 -0.54 -2.64 9.80
N VAL A 40 0.30 -2.40 10.78
CA VAL A 40 0.19 -1.30 11.73
C VAL A 40 1.57 -0.67 11.91
N GLY A 41 1.61 0.64 12.13
CA GLY A 41 2.89 1.32 12.26
C GLY A 41 2.78 2.82 12.50
N VAL A 42 3.78 3.54 12.03
CA VAL A 42 3.86 5.00 12.13
C VAL A 42 3.96 5.58 10.73
N ASN A 43 3.09 6.53 10.44
CA ASN A 43 3.06 7.27 9.19
C ASN A 43 3.39 8.73 9.46
N GLY A 44 4.41 9.26 8.78
CA GLY A 44 4.75 10.67 8.78
C GLY A 44 4.22 11.36 7.53
N TYR A 45 3.49 12.45 7.68
CA TYR A 45 2.95 13.25 6.59
C TYR A 45 3.64 14.59 6.53
N GLY A 46 4.24 14.91 5.39
CA GLY A 46 4.87 16.17 5.10
C GLY A 46 4.15 16.95 3.99
N PHE A 47 4.18 18.27 4.10
CA PHE A 47 3.62 19.15 3.08
C PHE A 47 4.59 20.27 2.75
N SER A 48 4.73 20.56 1.47
CA SER A 48 5.41 21.75 1.00
C SER A 48 4.56 22.52 0.00
N TYR A 49 4.69 23.83 0.00
CA TYR A 49 4.03 24.70 -0.95
C TYR A 49 5.06 25.32 -1.89
N ARG A 50 4.88 25.18 -3.19
CA ARG A 50 5.75 25.75 -4.25
C ARG A 50 7.23 25.37 -4.15
N GLY A 51 7.53 24.14 -3.70
CA GLY A 51 8.91 23.65 -3.65
C GLY A 51 9.75 24.20 -2.49
N ASN A 52 9.16 24.93 -1.57
CA ASN A 52 9.81 25.23 -0.29
C ASN A 52 9.94 23.95 0.52
N SER A 53 10.96 23.84 1.36
CA SER A 53 11.12 22.71 2.29
C SER A 53 9.82 22.45 3.04
N PRO A 54 9.49 21.16 3.34
CA PRO A 54 8.27 20.84 4.05
C PRO A 54 8.15 21.69 5.30
N SER A 55 7.08 22.45 5.40
CA SER A 55 6.90 23.38 6.52
C SER A 55 6.55 22.66 7.81
N SER A 56 6.12 21.40 7.74
CA SER A 56 5.74 20.60 8.89
C SER A 56 5.67 19.11 8.55
N TYR A 57 6.24 18.28 9.42
CA TYR A 57 6.04 16.83 9.42
C TYR A 57 5.20 16.46 10.63
N TYR A 58 4.22 15.57 10.42
CA TYR A 58 3.34 15.09 11.47
C TYR A 58 3.32 13.58 11.45
N ASP A 59 3.70 12.98 12.57
CA ASP A 59 3.67 11.54 12.75
C ASP A 59 2.33 11.11 13.36
N THR A 60 1.77 10.04 12.87
CA THR A 60 0.55 9.43 13.40
C THR A 60 0.69 7.92 13.40
N ALA A 61 0.08 7.27 14.40
CA ALA A 61 -0.12 5.83 14.30
C ALA A 61 -0.99 5.54 13.08
N GLY A 62 -0.61 4.53 12.31
CA GLY A 62 -1.30 4.15 11.09
C GLY A 62 -1.64 2.67 11.08
N PHE A 63 -2.58 2.33 10.24
CA PHE A 63 -2.91 0.95 9.92
C PHE A 63 -3.36 0.84 8.48
N GLY A 64 -3.25 -0.33 7.96
CA GLY A 64 -3.65 -0.58 6.59
C GLY A 64 -3.62 -2.04 6.22
N GLY A 65 -3.69 -2.28 4.94
CA GLY A 65 -3.60 -3.61 4.40
C GLY A 65 -3.64 -3.60 2.89
N GLY A 66 -3.42 -4.77 2.34
CA GLY A 66 -3.38 -4.93 0.91
C GLY A 66 -3.41 -6.39 0.49
N ALA A 67 -3.21 -6.57 -0.79
CA ALA A 67 -3.06 -7.88 -1.38
C ALA A 67 -2.03 -7.84 -2.49
N PHE A 68 -1.28 -8.92 -2.63
CA PHE A 68 -0.35 -9.06 -3.74
C PHE A 68 -0.52 -10.40 -4.45
N TYR A 69 -0.19 -10.37 -5.72
CA TYR A 69 -0.17 -11.53 -6.59
C TYR A 69 1.25 -11.75 -7.10
N ASN A 70 1.83 -12.91 -6.81
CA ASN A 70 3.11 -13.31 -7.37
C ASN A 70 2.91 -14.12 -8.64
N PHE A 71 3.58 -13.71 -9.72
CA PHE A 71 3.59 -14.44 -10.97
C PHE A 71 4.30 -15.81 -10.80
N PRO A 72 3.84 -16.84 -11.52
CA PRO A 72 4.39 -18.20 -11.41
C PRO A 72 5.75 -18.29 -12.10
N ILE A 73 6.78 -17.74 -11.51
CA ILE A 73 8.16 -17.82 -12.01
C ILE A 73 8.92 -18.88 -11.22
N GLN A 74 9.50 -19.85 -11.91
CA GLN A 74 10.33 -20.89 -11.28
C GLN A 74 11.72 -20.33 -10.93
N SER A 75 11.79 -19.46 -9.95
CA SER A 75 13.02 -18.79 -9.56
C SER A 75 13.00 -18.50 -8.06
N ARG A 76 14.15 -18.15 -7.51
CA ARG A 76 14.26 -17.60 -6.16
C ARG A 76 13.83 -16.14 -6.08
N VAL A 77 13.70 -15.51 -7.22
CA VAL A 77 13.17 -14.15 -7.35
C VAL A 77 11.70 -14.28 -7.73
N THR A 78 10.83 -13.64 -6.99
CA THR A 78 9.41 -13.51 -7.32
C THR A 78 9.16 -12.12 -7.85
N VAL A 79 8.32 -12.03 -8.87
CA VAL A 79 7.81 -10.76 -9.39
C VAL A 79 6.31 -10.78 -9.23
N GLY A 80 5.72 -9.68 -8.85
CA GLY A 80 4.28 -9.62 -8.60
C GLY A 80 3.72 -8.19 -8.67
N ILE A 81 2.43 -8.09 -8.46
CA ILE A 81 1.72 -6.82 -8.32
C ILE A 81 1.18 -6.77 -6.89
N ASP A 82 1.37 -5.62 -6.26
CA ASP A 82 0.89 -5.32 -4.90
C ASP A 82 -0.09 -4.16 -4.97
N GLY A 83 -1.20 -4.24 -4.24
CA GLY A 83 -2.16 -3.15 -4.06
C GLY A 83 -2.39 -2.92 -2.58
N ARG A 84 -2.35 -1.65 -2.16
CA ARG A 84 -2.33 -1.29 -0.75
C ARG A 84 -3.16 -0.06 -0.44
N VAL A 85 -3.70 -0.03 0.77
CA VAL A 85 -4.28 1.17 1.39
C VAL A 85 -3.73 1.31 2.79
N LEU A 86 -3.19 2.50 3.11
CA LEU A 86 -2.81 2.88 4.47
C LEU A 86 -3.67 4.04 4.93
N TYR A 87 -3.98 4.07 6.21
CA TYR A 87 -4.75 5.11 6.86
C TYR A 87 -4.04 5.57 8.13
N GLY A 88 -3.77 6.86 8.22
CA GLY A 88 -3.31 7.54 9.42
C GLY A 88 -4.44 8.40 9.99
N PRO A 89 -4.98 8.05 11.16
CA PRO A 89 -6.01 8.85 11.82
C PRO A 89 -5.46 10.17 12.35
N GLY A 90 -6.36 11.11 12.65
CA GLY A 90 -6.03 12.38 13.29
C GLY A 90 -6.19 13.60 12.40
N SER A 91 -5.99 14.78 13.00
CA SER A 91 -6.20 16.08 12.34
C SER A 91 -5.19 16.36 11.21
N TYR A 92 -4.05 15.69 11.25
CA TYR A 92 -2.97 15.76 10.25
C TYR A 92 -2.74 14.43 9.54
N GLY A 93 -3.64 13.49 9.75
CA GLY A 93 -3.58 12.19 9.13
C GLY A 93 -3.95 12.20 7.66
N GLY A 94 -3.89 11.04 7.05
CA GLY A 94 -4.19 10.89 5.63
C GLY A 94 -4.49 9.46 5.23
N THR A 95 -4.63 9.29 3.94
CA THR A 95 -4.84 7.98 3.32
C THR A 95 -3.95 7.87 2.10
N THR A 96 -3.22 6.77 1.98
CA THR A 96 -2.57 6.38 0.73
C THR A 96 -3.32 5.20 0.12
N ALA A 97 -3.41 5.18 -1.19
CA ALA A 97 -3.91 4.04 -1.95
C ALA A 97 -3.04 3.91 -3.20
N ASP A 98 -2.39 2.77 -3.36
CA ASP A 98 -1.38 2.57 -4.39
C ASP A 98 -1.41 1.17 -4.99
N ALA A 99 -0.78 1.05 -6.16
CA ALA A 99 -0.47 -0.20 -6.81
C ALA A 99 1.01 -0.20 -7.23
N ALA A 100 1.72 -1.28 -6.96
CA ALA A 100 3.15 -1.38 -7.14
C ALA A 100 3.57 -2.68 -7.82
N LEU A 101 4.68 -2.62 -8.55
CA LEU A 101 5.42 -3.78 -8.99
C LEU A 101 6.30 -4.24 -7.81
N ARG A 102 6.10 -5.47 -7.36
CA ARG A 102 6.84 -6.08 -6.25
C ARG A 102 7.85 -7.08 -6.75
N ILE A 103 9.08 -7.00 -6.24
CA ILE A 103 10.14 -7.97 -6.46
C ILE A 103 10.52 -8.55 -5.10
N GLY A 104 10.32 -9.84 -4.91
CA GLY A 104 10.66 -10.55 -3.69
C GLY A 104 11.78 -11.57 -3.92
N PHE A 105 12.48 -11.92 -2.84
CA PHE A 105 13.49 -12.94 -2.84
C PHE A 105 13.13 -14.07 -1.88
N VAL A 106 13.11 -15.30 -2.34
CA VAL A 106 12.76 -16.51 -1.58
C VAL A 106 13.99 -17.43 -1.47
N PRO A 107 14.79 -17.31 -0.42
CA PRO A 107 15.96 -18.15 -0.21
C PRO A 107 15.56 -19.60 0.12
N LYS A 108 16.32 -20.58 -0.33
CA LYS A 108 16.00 -22.01 -0.15
C LYS A 108 15.97 -22.47 1.31
N VAL A 109 16.81 -21.90 2.14
CA VAL A 109 17.09 -22.40 3.52
C VAL A 109 16.64 -21.41 4.58
N ASN A 110 16.50 -20.15 4.22
CA ASN A 110 16.18 -19.08 5.16
C ASN A 110 14.66 -18.78 5.19
N ARG A 111 14.15 -18.45 6.36
CA ARG A 111 12.78 -18.01 6.57
C ARG A 111 12.56 -16.53 6.16
N LEU A 112 13.65 -15.79 5.95
CA LEU A 112 13.63 -14.37 5.61
C LEU A 112 13.30 -14.17 4.14
N ARG A 113 12.33 -13.31 3.84
CA ARG A 113 11.83 -13.00 2.50
C ARG A 113 11.87 -11.48 2.28
N PRO A 114 13.03 -10.94 1.94
CA PRO A 114 13.12 -9.51 1.62
C PRO A 114 12.41 -9.21 0.31
N TYR A 115 11.87 -8.00 0.20
CA TYR A 115 11.23 -7.51 -1.01
C TYR A 115 11.42 -6.02 -1.18
N LEU A 116 11.26 -5.58 -2.42
CA LEU A 116 11.17 -4.18 -2.83
C LEU A 116 9.95 -4.03 -3.72
N ALA A 117 9.31 -2.86 -3.67
CA ALA A 117 8.28 -2.52 -4.63
C ALA A 117 8.37 -1.04 -5.02
N ILE A 118 8.00 -0.77 -6.26
CA ILE A 118 7.89 0.56 -6.83
C ILE A 118 6.54 0.69 -7.48
N GLY A 119 5.85 1.78 -7.21
CA GLY A 119 4.49 1.95 -7.68
C GLY A 119 4.04 3.39 -7.73
N GLY A 120 2.74 3.54 -7.86
CA GLY A 120 2.10 4.82 -7.83
C GLY A 120 0.64 4.71 -7.40
N GLY A 121 0.10 5.81 -6.98
CA GLY A 121 -1.24 5.87 -6.44
C GLY A 121 -1.66 7.27 -6.07
N MET A 122 -2.38 7.39 -4.99
CA MET A 122 -2.90 8.63 -4.46
C MET A 122 -2.56 8.79 -3.00
N VAL A 123 -2.17 9.99 -2.62
CA VAL A 123 -2.03 10.43 -1.23
C VAL A 123 -3.08 11.49 -0.96
N THR A 124 -3.95 11.23 0.00
CA THR A 124 -4.89 12.22 0.53
C THR A 124 -4.44 12.63 1.91
N SER A 125 -4.23 13.90 2.11
CA SER A 125 -3.75 14.44 3.37
C SER A 125 -4.69 15.55 3.86
N VAL A 126 -4.72 15.75 5.16
CA VAL A 126 -5.51 16.82 5.79
C VAL A 126 -4.58 17.99 6.06
N LEU A 127 -4.80 19.09 5.35
CA LEU A 127 -4.18 20.37 5.68
C LEU A 127 -5.05 21.05 6.74
N ASN A 128 -4.47 21.33 7.90
CA ASN A 128 -5.14 22.12 8.92
C ASN A 128 -4.37 23.44 9.14
N PRO A 129 -4.63 24.46 8.32
CA PRO A 129 -3.94 25.77 8.45
C PRO A 129 -4.51 26.64 9.57
N GLY A 130 -5.21 26.04 10.54
CA GLY A 130 -5.76 26.77 11.69
C GLY A 130 -7.20 27.29 11.53
N PHE A 131 -7.84 27.07 10.37
CA PHE A 131 -9.24 27.45 10.14
C PHE A 131 -10.10 26.25 9.80
N GLU A 132 -10.37 25.97 8.54
CA GLU A 132 -11.12 24.77 8.16
C GLU A 132 -10.17 23.68 7.63
N PRO A 133 -10.33 22.41 8.05
CA PRO A 133 -9.50 21.33 7.56
C PRO A 133 -9.76 21.11 6.06
N ALA A 134 -8.78 21.45 5.23
CA ALA A 134 -8.83 21.16 3.80
C ALA A 134 -8.20 19.80 3.51
N ARG A 135 -8.84 19.00 2.67
CA ARG A 135 -8.27 17.75 2.16
C ARG A 135 -7.67 17.97 0.79
N VAL A 136 -6.42 17.56 0.63
CA VAL A 136 -5.72 17.59 -0.66
C VAL A 136 -5.40 16.17 -1.06
N THR A 137 -5.74 15.82 -2.30
CA THR A 137 -5.41 14.53 -2.89
C THR A 137 -4.46 14.76 -4.06
N ASN A 138 -3.31 14.11 -4.01
CA ASN A 138 -2.26 14.18 -5.03
C ASN A 138 -2.01 12.79 -5.61
N GLY A 139 -1.71 12.74 -6.90
CA GLY A 139 -1.06 11.56 -7.49
C GLY A 139 0.35 11.43 -6.90
N ALA A 140 0.76 10.21 -6.57
CA ALA A 140 2.06 9.97 -5.93
C ALA A 140 2.80 8.81 -6.57
N LEU A 141 4.13 8.89 -6.57
CA LEU A 141 5.02 7.75 -6.80
C LEU A 141 5.47 7.22 -5.44
N GLU A 142 5.62 5.92 -5.35
CA GLU A 142 5.97 5.22 -4.13
C GLU A 142 7.14 4.27 -4.35
N LEU A 143 8.02 4.22 -3.35
CA LEU A 143 9.07 3.22 -3.20
C LEU A 143 8.94 2.62 -1.81
N LEU A 144 8.90 1.29 -1.74
CA LEU A 144 8.86 0.58 -0.46
C LEU A 144 9.78 -0.64 -0.46
N GLY A 145 10.21 -1.03 0.74
CA GLY A 145 10.96 -2.24 0.98
C GLY A 145 10.55 -2.87 2.30
N GLY A 146 10.72 -4.18 2.39
CA GLY A 146 10.34 -4.88 3.60
C GLY A 146 10.95 -6.25 3.74
N LEU A 147 10.67 -6.86 4.88
CA LEU A 147 11.14 -8.17 5.28
C LEU A 147 9.99 -8.98 5.86
N ASP A 148 9.57 -10.01 5.15
CA ASP A 148 8.62 -10.99 5.63
C ASP A 148 9.39 -12.20 6.22
N ILE A 149 8.96 -12.71 7.37
CA ILE A 149 9.53 -13.88 8.04
C ILE A 149 8.51 -15.02 7.98
N ARG A 150 8.87 -16.11 7.31
CA ARG A 150 8.01 -17.29 7.20
C ARG A 150 7.81 -17.96 8.55
N MET A 151 6.57 -18.01 9.02
CA MET A 151 6.18 -18.71 10.24
C MET A 151 5.61 -20.09 9.93
N THR A 152 4.70 -20.15 8.97
CA THR A 152 4.07 -21.39 8.49
C THR A 152 4.06 -21.41 6.97
N ASP A 153 3.42 -22.39 6.39
CA ASP A 153 3.25 -22.42 4.94
C ASP A 153 2.23 -21.40 4.43
N SER A 154 1.36 -20.89 5.29
CA SER A 154 0.30 -19.96 4.90
C SER A 154 0.39 -18.61 5.60
N VAL A 155 1.33 -18.43 6.55
CA VAL A 155 1.44 -17.20 7.34
C VAL A 155 2.89 -16.78 7.43
N ASP A 156 3.16 -15.54 7.06
CA ASP A 156 4.42 -14.84 7.30
C ASP A 156 4.15 -13.67 8.26
N ILE A 157 5.12 -13.33 9.08
CA ILE A 157 5.15 -12.07 9.83
C ILE A 157 5.90 -11.06 8.97
N ARG A 158 5.28 -9.93 8.68
CA ARG A 158 5.96 -8.77 8.13
C ARG A 158 6.67 -8.07 9.28
N ALA A 159 7.96 -8.39 9.43
CA ALA A 159 8.73 -7.90 10.57
C ALA A 159 9.03 -6.41 10.44
N LEU A 160 9.20 -5.94 9.21
CA LEU A 160 9.48 -4.56 8.88
C LEU A 160 9.03 -4.27 7.46
N GLU A 161 8.30 -3.17 7.29
CA GLU A 161 8.08 -2.51 6.01
C GLU A 161 8.38 -1.04 6.19
N TRP A 162 9.12 -0.46 5.27
CA TRP A 162 9.41 0.96 5.22
C TRP A 162 9.21 1.47 3.82
N GLY A 163 8.82 2.71 3.69
CA GLY A 163 8.66 3.30 2.38
C GLY A 163 8.40 4.79 2.43
N ALA A 164 8.37 5.35 1.25
CA ALA A 164 8.03 6.74 1.05
C ALA A 164 7.22 6.91 -0.24
N ALA A 165 6.24 7.80 -0.17
CA ALA A 165 5.49 8.26 -1.31
C ALA A 165 5.61 9.77 -1.45
N ALA A 166 5.81 10.24 -2.68
CA ALA A 166 5.87 11.67 -2.98
C ALA A 166 4.91 12.00 -4.12
N GLY A 167 4.09 13.01 -3.91
CA GLY A 167 3.08 13.45 -4.86
C GLY A 167 3.06 14.95 -5.05
N TYR A 168 2.65 15.37 -6.25
CA TYR A 168 2.49 16.76 -6.62
C TYR A 168 1.08 17.05 -7.10
N SER A 169 0.50 18.14 -6.64
CA SER A 169 -0.75 18.67 -7.18
C SER A 169 -0.50 19.70 -8.26
N SER A 170 -1.48 19.88 -9.14
CA SER A 170 -1.49 20.93 -10.16
C SER A 170 -1.44 22.37 -9.58
N ILE A 171 -1.79 22.53 -8.31
CA ILE A 171 -1.75 23.83 -7.60
C ILE A 171 -0.44 24.07 -6.85
N GLY A 172 0.58 23.23 -7.06
CA GLY A 172 1.90 23.41 -6.49
C GLY A 172 2.06 22.96 -5.04
N ILE A 173 1.16 22.12 -4.53
CA ILE A 173 1.31 21.48 -3.22
C ILE A 173 1.96 20.11 -3.43
N ALA A 174 3.12 19.90 -2.80
CA ALA A 174 3.73 18.59 -2.70
C ALA A 174 3.27 17.92 -1.39
N SER A 175 3.00 16.62 -1.47
CA SER A 175 2.70 15.77 -0.33
C SER A 175 3.74 14.69 -0.25
N GLU A 176 4.33 14.50 0.91
CA GLU A 176 5.29 13.45 1.19
C GLU A 176 4.75 12.57 2.33
N VAL A 177 4.86 11.28 2.17
CA VAL A 177 4.46 10.31 3.21
C VAL A 177 5.61 9.35 3.40
N GLY A 178 6.11 9.27 4.63
CA GLY A 178 6.99 8.19 5.06
C GLY A 178 6.23 7.23 5.96
N PHE A 179 6.56 5.95 5.93
CA PHE A 179 5.94 4.97 6.82
C PHE A 179 6.94 3.91 7.27
N LEU A 180 6.67 3.39 8.46
CA LEU A 180 7.39 2.28 9.08
C LEU A 180 6.36 1.37 9.74
N ASP A 181 6.17 0.18 9.16
CA ASP A 181 5.07 -0.71 9.50
C ASP A 181 5.57 -2.12 9.85
N ALA A 182 4.74 -2.85 10.60
CA ALA A 182 4.86 -4.28 10.82
C ALA A 182 3.48 -4.93 10.65
N GLY A 183 3.43 -6.24 10.41
CA GLY A 183 2.14 -6.85 10.16
C GLY A 183 2.15 -8.36 9.98
N VAL A 184 1.09 -8.85 9.37
CA VAL A 184 0.90 -10.28 9.07
C VAL A 184 0.48 -10.44 7.63
N VAL A 185 1.05 -11.44 6.96
CA VAL A 185 0.75 -11.82 5.58
C VAL A 185 0.14 -13.21 5.58
N TYR A 186 -1.00 -13.35 4.94
CA TYR A 186 -1.66 -14.63 4.72
C TYR A 186 -1.57 -15.03 3.24
N HIS A 187 -1.07 -16.22 2.97
CA HIS A 187 -0.92 -16.80 1.64
C HIS A 187 -2.07 -17.76 1.34
N PHE A 188 -2.88 -17.44 0.36
CA PHE A 188 -3.92 -18.33 -0.14
C PHE A 188 -3.26 -19.41 -0.99
N ARG A 189 -3.39 -20.67 -0.55
CA ARG A 189 -2.89 -21.80 -1.34
C ARG A 189 -3.87 -22.14 -2.44
N PRO A 190 -3.44 -22.33 -3.67
CA PRO A 190 -4.29 -22.95 -4.67
C PRO A 190 -4.66 -24.35 -4.20
N ASN A 191 -5.95 -24.71 -4.29
CA ASN A 191 -6.45 -26.04 -4.01
C ASN A 191 -5.89 -27.02 -5.07
N VAL A 192 -4.67 -27.49 -4.89
CA VAL A 192 -4.13 -28.58 -5.70
C VAL A 192 -4.79 -29.85 -5.19
N LYS A 193 -5.81 -30.35 -5.90
CA LYS A 193 -6.29 -31.72 -5.71
C LYS A 193 -5.07 -32.64 -5.93
N ARG A 194 -4.58 -33.24 -4.87
CA ARG A 194 -3.65 -34.38 -4.97
C ARG A 194 -4.46 -35.55 -5.56
N ASN A 195 -4.28 -35.79 -6.85
CA ASN A 195 -4.70 -37.04 -7.47
C ASN A 195 -3.76 -38.16 -7.05
#